data_dccaf9917ef395717b20452d89175f12
#
_entry.id   dccaf9917ef395717b20452d89175f12
#
_cell.length_a   1.000
_cell.length_b   1.000
_cell.length_c   1.000
_cell.angle_alpha   90.00
_cell.angle_beta   90.00
_cell.angle_gamma   90.00
#
_symmetry.space_group_name_H-M   'P 1'
#
loop_
_entity.id
_entity.type
_entity.pdbx_description
1 polymer ?
#
loop_
_entity_poly.entity_id
_entity_poly.type
_entity_poly.pdbx_seq_one_letter_code
_entity_poly.pdbx_strand_id
1 'polypeptide(L)'
;MEIRDAVAVVTGGASGLGLATTKRLLDRGAQVVVVDLKGEEVVNELGDHAKFVSANVTDEAAVTEALDVAESLGTLRINVNCAGIGNAIKTLGKDGPFPLDGFKKVIEVNLIGTFNVLRLAAERIAKTEPVNGERGVIINTASVAAFEGQIGQAAYSASKGGVVGMTLPIARDLSREFIRVVTIAPGLFKTPLLGSLPEEAQASLGKQVPHPARLGDPDEYGALAVHIVENPMLNGETIRLDGAIRMAPR
;
A
#
# COMPACT_ATOMS: atom_id res chain seq x y z
N MET A 1 12.49 -13.68 -0.80
CA MET A 1 12.91 -14.05 0.58
C MET A 1 11.87 -14.94 1.23
N GLU A 2 12.23 -15.64 2.29
CA GLU A 2 11.29 -16.40 3.12
C GLU A 2 10.52 -15.45 4.06
N ILE A 3 9.21 -15.72 4.24
CA ILE A 3 8.33 -14.88 5.08
C ILE A 3 8.29 -15.36 6.53
N ARG A 4 8.44 -16.68 6.75
CA ARG A 4 8.41 -17.28 8.09
C ARG A 4 9.42 -16.61 9.02
N ASP A 5 8.98 -16.28 10.22
CA ASP A 5 9.75 -15.62 11.27
C ASP A 5 10.28 -14.21 10.92
N ALA A 6 9.90 -13.66 9.76
CA ALA A 6 10.17 -12.27 9.44
C ALA A 6 9.15 -11.33 10.12
N VAL A 7 9.59 -10.12 10.45
CA VAL A 7 8.68 -9.06 10.85
C VAL A 7 8.29 -8.22 9.65
N ALA A 8 7.00 -7.93 9.54
CA ALA A 8 6.42 -7.06 8.52
C ALA A 8 5.76 -5.84 9.16
N VAL A 9 5.87 -4.68 8.51
CA VAL A 9 5.08 -3.48 8.83
C VAL A 9 4.12 -3.22 7.68
N VAL A 10 2.82 -3.14 7.97
CA VAL A 10 1.76 -2.89 6.99
C VAL A 10 1.01 -1.63 7.36
N THR A 11 1.15 -0.55 6.59
CA THR A 11 0.36 0.67 6.80
C THR A 11 -1.02 0.55 6.13
N GLY A 12 -2.06 1.13 6.75
CA GLY A 12 -3.43 0.90 6.30
C GLY A 12 -3.86 -0.57 6.47
N GLY A 13 -3.19 -1.29 7.38
CA GLY A 13 -3.29 -2.73 7.52
C GLY A 13 -4.52 -3.22 8.29
N ALA A 14 -5.34 -2.32 8.84
CA ALA A 14 -6.55 -2.67 9.56
C ALA A 14 -7.80 -2.81 8.66
N SER A 15 -7.69 -2.51 7.37
CA SER A 15 -8.81 -2.61 6.43
C SER A 15 -8.38 -2.90 4.99
N GLY A 16 -9.32 -3.29 4.14
CA GLY A 16 -9.16 -3.42 2.69
C GLY A 16 -7.93 -4.21 2.25
N LEU A 17 -7.15 -3.64 1.34
CA LEU A 17 -5.96 -4.28 0.75
C LEU A 17 -4.87 -4.56 1.79
N GLY A 18 -4.67 -3.63 2.73
CA GLY A 18 -3.70 -3.78 3.82
C GLY A 18 -4.07 -4.92 4.76
N LEU A 19 -5.35 -5.04 5.16
CA LEU A 19 -5.80 -6.14 6.03
C LEU A 19 -5.67 -7.50 5.35
N ALA A 20 -6.00 -7.59 4.06
CA ALA A 20 -5.81 -8.82 3.30
C ALA A 20 -4.33 -9.20 3.22
N THR A 21 -3.45 -8.21 3.03
CA THR A 21 -2.00 -8.43 3.05
C THR A 21 -1.52 -8.88 4.43
N THR A 22 -1.98 -8.23 5.49
CA THR A 22 -1.69 -8.61 6.88
C THR A 22 -2.04 -10.08 7.13
N LYS A 23 -3.26 -10.50 6.78
CA LYS A 23 -3.70 -11.90 6.94
C LYS A 23 -2.80 -12.86 6.17
N ARG A 24 -2.51 -12.57 4.92
CA ARG A 24 -1.64 -13.41 4.07
C ARG A 24 -0.22 -13.55 4.62
N LEU A 25 0.35 -12.49 5.20
CA LEU A 25 1.68 -12.53 5.83
C LEU A 25 1.66 -13.35 7.11
N LEU A 26 0.63 -13.20 7.94
CA LEU A 26 0.41 -14.02 9.14
C LEU A 26 0.27 -15.51 8.80
N ASP A 27 -0.50 -15.85 7.77
CA ASP A 27 -0.68 -17.23 7.29
C ASP A 27 0.64 -17.87 6.81
N ARG A 28 1.63 -17.05 6.43
CA ARG A 28 2.99 -17.48 6.05
C ARG A 28 3.96 -17.49 7.23
N GLY A 29 3.50 -17.20 8.44
CA GLY A 29 4.28 -17.24 9.66
C GLY A 29 5.10 -15.99 9.96
N ALA A 30 4.75 -14.85 9.37
CA ALA A 30 5.32 -13.56 9.76
C ALA A 30 4.73 -13.07 11.08
N GLN A 31 5.45 -12.20 11.77
CA GLN A 31 4.87 -11.27 12.73
C GLN A 31 4.56 -9.96 12.02
N VAL A 32 3.40 -9.37 12.27
CA VAL A 32 2.95 -8.19 11.54
C VAL A 32 2.60 -7.04 12.49
N VAL A 33 3.26 -5.89 12.31
CA VAL A 33 2.85 -4.64 12.91
C VAL A 33 1.94 -3.90 11.93
N VAL A 34 0.70 -3.71 12.35
CA VAL A 34 -0.34 -2.99 11.60
C VAL A 34 -0.33 -1.53 12.04
N VAL A 35 -0.01 -0.64 11.12
CA VAL A 35 0.00 0.81 11.33
C VAL A 35 -1.24 1.40 10.68
N ASP A 36 -2.16 1.91 11.47
CA ASP A 36 -3.39 2.54 11.00
C ASP A 36 -3.86 3.61 11.99
N LEU A 37 -4.80 4.47 11.60
CA LEU A 37 -5.40 5.45 12.52
C LEU A 37 -6.43 4.80 13.45
N LYS A 38 -7.05 3.69 13.04
CA LYS A 38 -8.11 2.96 13.74
C LYS A 38 -8.06 1.48 13.37
N GLY A 39 -8.73 0.64 14.16
CA GLY A 39 -8.91 -0.78 13.84
C GLY A 39 -8.17 -1.73 14.77
N GLU A 40 -7.82 -1.29 15.96
CA GLU A 40 -7.17 -2.12 16.98
C GLU A 40 -7.97 -3.40 17.25
N GLU A 41 -9.31 -3.32 17.37
CA GLU A 41 -10.18 -4.48 17.58
C GLU A 41 -10.02 -5.52 16.46
N VAL A 42 -10.03 -5.06 15.20
CA VAL A 42 -9.85 -5.93 14.03
C VAL A 42 -8.50 -6.64 14.06
N VAL A 43 -7.44 -5.93 14.46
CA VAL A 43 -6.09 -6.50 14.52
C VAL A 43 -5.95 -7.49 15.68
N ASN A 44 -6.56 -7.20 16.84
CA ASN A 44 -6.55 -8.09 17.99
C ASN A 44 -7.22 -9.44 17.70
N GLU A 45 -8.22 -9.47 16.80
CA GLU A 45 -8.87 -10.71 16.35
C GLU A 45 -7.95 -11.59 15.48
N LEU A 46 -6.83 -11.05 14.94
CA LEU A 46 -5.88 -11.80 14.12
C LEU A 46 -4.90 -12.65 14.95
N GLY A 47 -4.89 -12.50 16.27
CA GLY A 47 -4.05 -13.29 17.17
C GLY A 47 -2.72 -12.63 17.54
N ASP A 48 -1.91 -13.35 18.30
CA ASP A 48 -0.72 -12.80 18.98
C ASP A 48 0.41 -12.36 18.08
N HIS A 49 0.45 -12.84 16.83
CA HIS A 49 1.44 -12.46 15.83
C HIS A 49 1.13 -11.14 15.11
N ALA A 50 -0.03 -10.53 15.38
CA ALA A 50 -0.41 -9.21 14.91
C ALA A 50 -0.34 -8.18 16.05
N LYS A 51 0.24 -7.01 15.79
CA LYS A 51 0.27 -5.90 16.74
C LYS A 51 -0.26 -4.64 16.08
N PHE A 52 -1.17 -3.94 16.74
CA PHE A 52 -1.69 -2.67 16.26
C PHE A 52 -0.88 -1.50 16.83
N VAL A 53 -0.53 -0.55 15.97
CA VAL A 53 0.05 0.75 16.37
C VAL A 53 -0.75 1.86 15.70
N SER A 54 -1.35 2.73 16.51
CA SER A 54 -2.07 3.90 16.00
C SER A 54 -1.08 4.98 15.59
N ALA A 55 -0.91 5.18 14.29
CA ALA A 55 -0.01 6.21 13.78
C ALA A 55 -0.50 6.82 12.46
N ASN A 56 -0.25 8.12 12.31
CA ASN A 56 -0.38 8.81 11.02
C ASN A 56 0.92 8.66 10.24
N VAL A 57 0.85 8.14 9.03
CA VAL A 57 2.01 7.91 8.15
C VAL A 57 2.80 9.17 7.82
N THR A 58 2.20 10.35 8.00
CA THR A 58 2.86 11.66 7.80
C THR A 58 3.62 12.16 9.03
N ASP A 59 3.46 11.49 10.17
CA ASP A 59 4.15 11.82 11.42
C ASP A 59 5.38 10.93 11.58
N GLU A 60 6.56 11.53 11.49
CA GLU A 60 7.84 10.82 11.58
C GLU A 60 8.03 10.14 12.93
N ALA A 61 7.66 10.81 14.03
CA ALA A 61 7.84 10.27 15.37
C ALA A 61 6.93 9.06 15.61
N ALA A 62 5.65 9.16 15.21
CA ALA A 62 4.71 8.06 15.33
C ALA A 62 5.10 6.85 14.45
N VAL A 63 5.62 7.09 13.25
CA VAL A 63 6.14 6.01 12.38
C VAL A 63 7.39 5.37 12.99
N THR A 64 8.29 6.17 13.57
CA THR A 64 9.49 5.66 14.25
C THR A 64 9.11 4.74 15.41
N GLU A 65 8.15 5.14 16.24
CA GLU A 65 7.64 4.30 17.34
C GLU A 65 7.04 2.97 16.82
N ALA A 66 6.29 3.00 15.73
CA ALA A 66 5.77 1.78 15.12
C ALA A 66 6.87 0.84 14.62
N LEU A 67 7.96 1.38 14.09
CA LEU A 67 9.12 0.60 13.66
C LEU A 67 9.91 0.06 14.86
N ASP A 68 9.99 0.79 15.97
CA ASP A 68 10.60 0.30 17.22
C ASP A 68 9.81 -0.90 17.79
N VAL A 69 8.47 -0.85 17.71
CA VAL A 69 7.62 -2.00 18.04
C VAL A 69 7.94 -3.18 17.12
N ALA A 70 8.10 -2.95 15.81
CA ALA A 70 8.44 -4.01 14.87
C ALA A 70 9.80 -4.66 15.20
N GLU A 71 10.84 -3.87 15.49
CA GLU A 71 12.15 -4.40 15.89
C GLU A 71 12.12 -5.17 17.21
N SER A 72 11.21 -4.83 18.13
CA SER A 72 11.02 -5.58 19.38
C SER A 72 10.46 -6.99 19.18
N LEU A 73 9.76 -7.22 18.05
CA LEU A 73 9.19 -8.52 17.70
C LEU A 73 10.19 -9.43 16.95
N GLY A 74 11.21 -8.86 16.34
CA GLY A 74 12.21 -9.62 15.58
C GLY A 74 12.84 -8.82 14.45
N THR A 75 13.28 -9.49 13.40
CA THR A 75 13.97 -8.84 12.28
C THR A 75 12.99 -8.26 11.27
N LEU A 76 12.92 -6.94 11.17
CA LEU A 76 12.14 -6.24 10.17
C LEU A 76 12.71 -6.50 8.76
N ARG A 77 11.91 -7.09 7.88
CA ARG A 77 12.30 -7.41 6.50
C ARG A 77 11.29 -6.98 5.46
N ILE A 78 10.04 -6.73 5.85
CA ILE A 78 8.94 -6.46 4.92
C ILE A 78 8.25 -5.17 5.34
N ASN A 79 8.11 -4.23 4.40
CA ASN A 79 7.26 -3.06 4.57
C ASN A 79 6.25 -3.01 3.42
N VAL A 80 4.96 -2.93 3.75
CA VAL A 80 3.88 -2.78 2.76
C VAL A 80 3.08 -1.51 3.05
N ASN A 81 3.11 -0.57 2.12
CA ASN A 81 2.48 0.73 2.24
C ASN A 81 1.11 0.74 1.55
N CYS A 82 0.03 0.51 2.31
CA CYS A 82 -1.35 0.53 1.82
C CYS A 82 -2.16 1.74 2.33
N ALA A 83 -1.63 2.52 3.29
CA ALA A 83 -2.31 3.71 3.78
C ALA A 83 -2.53 4.74 2.67
N GLY A 84 -3.74 5.25 2.56
CA GLY A 84 -4.07 6.25 1.56
C GLY A 84 -5.52 6.72 1.64
N ILE A 85 -5.75 7.89 1.07
CA ILE A 85 -7.06 8.52 0.97
C ILE A 85 -7.34 8.92 -0.47
N GLY A 86 -8.61 9.10 -0.80
CA GLY A 86 -9.05 9.62 -2.10
C GLY A 86 -10.06 10.73 -1.92
N ASN A 87 -10.13 11.59 -2.92
CA ASN A 87 -11.23 12.53 -3.11
C ASN A 87 -11.61 12.59 -4.60
N ALA A 88 -12.82 13.03 -4.88
CA ALA A 88 -13.32 13.21 -6.24
C ALA A 88 -13.79 14.66 -6.40
N ILE A 89 -12.85 15.59 -6.59
CA ILE A 89 -13.10 17.01 -6.70
C ILE A 89 -12.55 17.52 -8.04
N LYS A 90 -13.45 18.09 -8.87
CA LYS A 90 -13.04 18.66 -10.17
C LYS A 90 -12.12 19.87 -9.97
N THR A 91 -11.14 20.03 -10.85
CA THR A 91 -10.23 21.21 -10.88
C THR A 91 -11.02 22.52 -10.90
N LEU A 92 -12.13 22.56 -11.65
CA LEU A 92 -13.12 23.64 -11.62
C LEU A 92 -14.51 23.02 -11.48
N GLY A 93 -15.16 23.29 -10.34
CA GLY A 93 -16.52 22.89 -10.01
C GLY A 93 -17.52 24.04 -10.18
N LYS A 94 -18.78 23.79 -9.79
CA LYS A 94 -19.83 24.82 -9.81
C LYS A 94 -19.57 25.96 -8.81
N ASP A 95 -18.92 25.62 -7.69
CA ASP A 95 -18.68 26.55 -6.57
C ASP A 95 -17.28 27.16 -6.64
N GLY A 96 -16.56 26.99 -7.74
CA GLY A 96 -15.24 27.54 -7.96
C GLY A 96 -14.12 26.50 -8.13
N PRO A 97 -12.84 26.93 -7.98
CA PRO A 97 -11.69 26.04 -8.14
C PRO A 97 -11.58 25.03 -7.00
N PHE A 98 -10.93 23.90 -7.29
CA PHE A 98 -10.62 22.89 -6.27
C PHE A 98 -9.86 23.53 -5.09
N PRO A 99 -10.34 23.40 -3.83
CA PRO A 99 -9.64 23.94 -2.67
C PRO A 99 -8.23 23.33 -2.54
N LEU A 100 -7.21 24.16 -2.53
CA LEU A 100 -5.81 23.71 -2.55
C LEU A 100 -5.46 22.79 -1.37
N ASP A 101 -6.07 23.01 -0.20
CA ASP A 101 -5.82 22.18 0.99
C ASP A 101 -6.33 20.74 0.82
N GLY A 102 -7.41 20.53 0.07
CA GLY A 102 -7.87 19.20 -0.31
C GLY A 102 -6.88 18.47 -1.22
N PHE A 103 -6.23 19.20 -2.14
CA PHE A 103 -5.16 18.64 -2.97
C PHE A 103 -3.93 18.29 -2.12
N LYS A 104 -3.45 19.25 -1.30
CA LYS A 104 -2.30 19.05 -0.41
C LYS A 104 -2.49 17.85 0.50
N LYS A 105 -3.68 17.68 1.09
CA LYS A 105 -3.96 16.57 2.00
C LYS A 105 -3.81 15.20 1.34
N VAL A 106 -4.25 15.05 0.10
CA VAL A 106 -4.09 13.79 -0.65
C VAL A 106 -2.61 13.52 -0.97
N ILE A 107 -1.87 14.54 -1.42
CA ILE A 107 -0.42 14.43 -1.67
C ILE A 107 0.31 14.08 -0.37
N GLU A 108 0.00 14.76 0.72
CA GLU A 108 0.63 14.55 2.02
C GLU A 108 0.48 13.11 2.51
N VAL A 109 -0.74 12.58 2.52
CA VAL A 109 -0.97 11.21 3.01
C VAL A 109 -0.43 10.18 2.04
N ASN A 110 -0.81 10.26 0.75
CA ASN A 110 -0.56 9.17 -0.20
C ASN A 110 0.89 9.12 -0.71
N LEU A 111 1.53 10.26 -0.88
CA LEU A 111 2.87 10.35 -1.45
C LEU A 111 3.92 10.59 -0.36
N ILE A 112 3.77 11.67 0.39
CA ILE A 112 4.76 12.02 1.43
C ILE A 112 4.72 10.98 2.56
N GLY A 113 3.52 10.56 2.98
CA GLY A 113 3.36 9.52 4.00
C GLY A 113 3.96 8.17 3.57
N THR A 114 3.73 7.75 2.32
CA THR A 114 4.35 6.54 1.77
C THR A 114 5.88 6.65 1.79
N PHE A 115 6.43 7.76 1.31
CA PHE A 115 7.89 7.99 1.33
C PHE A 115 8.45 8.06 2.75
N ASN A 116 7.72 8.69 3.69
CA ASN A 116 8.14 8.77 5.09
C ASN A 116 8.29 7.39 5.73
N VAL A 117 7.28 6.52 5.59
CA VAL A 117 7.36 5.15 6.11
C VAL A 117 8.45 4.35 5.41
N LEU A 118 8.52 4.44 4.08
CA LEU A 118 9.49 3.72 3.26
C LEU A 118 10.94 4.04 3.68
N ARG A 119 11.30 5.33 3.79
CA ARG A 119 12.68 5.74 4.13
C ARG A 119 13.10 5.28 5.53
N LEU A 120 12.18 5.37 6.50
CA LEU A 120 12.44 4.95 7.88
C LEU A 120 12.53 3.42 7.98
N ALA A 121 11.64 2.69 7.30
CA ALA A 121 11.71 1.23 7.23
C ALA A 121 13.00 0.76 6.52
N ALA A 122 13.39 1.42 5.43
CA ALA A 122 14.64 1.10 4.72
C ALA A 122 15.86 1.26 5.61
N GLU A 123 15.92 2.32 6.45
CA GLU A 123 17.01 2.51 7.43
C GLU A 123 17.12 1.33 8.43
N ARG A 124 15.97 0.83 8.92
CA ARG A 124 15.96 -0.31 9.86
C ARG A 124 16.34 -1.61 9.15
N ILE A 125 15.78 -1.87 7.98
CA ILE A 125 16.08 -3.06 7.18
C ILE A 125 17.57 -3.10 6.78
N ALA A 126 18.16 -1.96 6.43
CA ALA A 126 19.57 -1.87 6.04
C ALA A 126 20.54 -2.25 7.17
N LYS A 127 20.12 -2.17 8.42
CA LYS A 127 20.93 -2.58 9.59
C LYS A 127 20.90 -4.08 9.88
N THR A 128 20.03 -4.83 9.18
CA THR A 128 19.89 -6.28 9.38
C THR A 128 20.94 -7.06 8.59
N GLU A 129 21.27 -8.26 9.02
CA GLU A 129 22.12 -9.15 8.22
C GLU A 129 21.36 -9.69 7.00
N PRO A 130 22.00 -9.71 5.82
CA PRO A 130 21.36 -10.26 4.63
C PRO A 130 21.22 -11.79 4.75
N VAL A 131 20.09 -12.31 4.29
CA VAL A 131 19.82 -13.75 4.18
C VAL A 131 19.62 -14.07 2.70
N ASN A 132 20.40 -15.02 2.19
CA ASN A 132 20.41 -15.39 0.75
C ASN A 132 20.61 -14.20 -0.20
N GLY A 133 21.41 -13.21 0.23
CA GLY A 133 21.69 -12.01 -0.58
C GLY A 133 20.60 -10.92 -0.53
N GLU A 134 19.65 -11.01 0.40
CA GLU A 134 18.57 -10.04 0.54
C GLU A 134 18.36 -9.64 2.01
N ARG A 135 18.18 -8.35 2.28
CA ARG A 135 17.80 -7.83 3.61
C ARG A 135 16.29 -7.66 3.73
N GLY A 136 15.63 -7.25 2.68
CA GLY A 136 14.18 -7.06 2.73
C GLY A 136 13.57 -6.49 1.46
N VAL A 137 12.27 -6.26 1.53
CA VAL A 137 11.46 -5.75 0.42
C VAL A 137 10.45 -4.72 0.91
N ILE A 138 10.29 -3.66 0.12
CA ILE A 138 9.30 -2.61 0.32
C ILE A 138 8.30 -2.67 -0.82
N ILE A 139 7.01 -2.73 -0.48
CA ILE A 139 5.91 -2.79 -1.44
C ILE A 139 5.04 -1.55 -1.26
N ASN A 140 4.89 -0.76 -2.31
CA ASN A 140 4.04 0.43 -2.29
C ASN A 140 2.73 0.19 -3.04
N THR A 141 1.68 0.91 -2.65
CA THR A 141 0.37 0.86 -3.31
C THR A 141 0.13 2.13 -4.11
N ALA A 142 0.21 2.00 -5.43
CA ALA A 142 -0.24 3.03 -6.38
C ALA A 142 -1.74 2.87 -6.68
N SER A 143 -2.14 3.04 -7.91
CA SER A 143 -3.47 2.81 -8.48
C SER A 143 -3.37 2.86 -10.01
N VAL A 144 -4.30 2.23 -10.72
CA VAL A 144 -4.49 2.49 -12.16
C VAL A 144 -4.77 3.96 -12.45
N ALA A 145 -5.31 4.70 -11.48
CA ALA A 145 -5.50 6.15 -11.58
C ALA A 145 -4.19 6.95 -11.72
N ALA A 146 -3.04 6.34 -11.46
CA ALA A 146 -1.73 6.93 -11.78
C ALA A 146 -1.52 7.09 -13.30
N PHE A 147 -2.21 6.28 -14.10
CA PHE A 147 -2.09 6.21 -15.56
C PHE A 147 -3.33 6.76 -16.26
N GLU A 148 -4.52 6.37 -15.79
CA GLU A 148 -5.80 6.74 -16.41
C GLU A 148 -6.75 7.33 -15.33
N GLY A 149 -6.38 8.49 -14.76
CA GLY A 149 -7.22 9.17 -13.79
C GLY A 149 -8.54 9.66 -14.38
N GLN A 150 -9.61 9.52 -13.61
CA GLN A 150 -10.95 9.96 -13.99
C GLN A 150 -11.18 11.43 -13.64
N ILE A 151 -12.29 11.98 -14.13
CA ILE A 151 -12.73 13.34 -13.78
C ILE A 151 -12.86 13.46 -12.25
N GLY A 152 -12.21 14.48 -11.71
CA GLY A 152 -12.17 14.74 -10.26
C GLY A 152 -11.01 14.07 -9.51
N GLN A 153 -10.19 13.27 -10.16
CA GLN A 153 -9.09 12.54 -9.52
C GLN A 153 -7.72 13.22 -9.62
N ALA A 154 -7.64 14.51 -9.95
CA ALA A 154 -6.35 15.19 -10.16
C ALA A 154 -5.37 15.01 -8.99
N ALA A 155 -5.81 15.23 -7.73
CA ALA A 155 -4.97 15.05 -6.56
C ALA A 155 -4.58 13.59 -6.33
N TYR A 156 -5.55 12.68 -6.46
CA TYR A 156 -5.33 11.24 -6.29
C TYR A 156 -4.36 10.69 -7.35
N SER A 157 -4.60 11.01 -8.62
CA SER A 157 -3.74 10.60 -9.73
C SER A 157 -2.33 11.17 -9.61
N ALA A 158 -2.18 12.43 -9.21
CA ALA A 158 -0.87 13.04 -8.95
C ALA A 158 -0.13 12.30 -7.83
N SER A 159 -0.82 11.98 -6.71
CA SER A 159 -0.22 11.26 -5.60
C SER A 159 0.23 9.85 -6.01
N LYS A 160 -0.62 9.11 -6.72
CA LYS A 160 -0.32 7.73 -7.14
C LYS A 160 0.67 7.69 -8.30
N GLY A 161 0.66 8.69 -9.18
CA GLY A 161 1.71 8.90 -10.19
C GLY A 161 3.07 9.18 -9.56
N GLY A 162 3.11 9.95 -8.47
CA GLY A 162 4.33 10.16 -7.68
C GLY A 162 4.87 8.86 -7.07
N VAL A 163 4.01 7.99 -6.52
CA VAL A 163 4.41 6.66 -6.01
C VAL A 163 5.01 5.80 -7.13
N VAL A 164 4.40 5.79 -8.31
CA VAL A 164 4.96 5.10 -9.50
C VAL A 164 6.32 5.68 -9.87
N GLY A 165 6.41 7.02 -9.97
CA GLY A 165 7.64 7.71 -10.38
C GLY A 165 8.83 7.49 -9.45
N MET A 166 8.59 7.37 -8.13
CA MET A 166 9.66 7.14 -7.15
C MET A 166 10.09 5.67 -7.03
N THR A 167 9.36 4.70 -7.60
CA THR A 167 9.62 3.27 -7.43
C THR A 167 11.01 2.87 -7.94
N LEU A 168 11.30 3.13 -9.19
CA LEU A 168 12.58 2.74 -9.80
C LEU A 168 13.79 3.48 -9.22
N PRO A 169 13.77 4.81 -9.01
CA PRO A 169 14.88 5.51 -8.37
C PRO A 169 15.21 4.93 -6.99
N ILE A 170 14.21 4.71 -6.13
CA ILE A 170 14.43 4.17 -4.78
C ILE A 170 14.95 2.72 -4.84
N ALA A 171 14.43 1.89 -5.75
CA ALA A 171 14.95 0.54 -5.94
C ALA A 171 16.44 0.54 -6.32
N ARG A 172 16.88 1.53 -7.10
CA ARG A 172 18.30 1.73 -7.46
C ARG A 172 19.13 2.24 -6.29
N ASP A 173 18.61 3.21 -5.54
CA ASP A 173 19.27 3.75 -4.35
C ASP A 173 19.53 2.64 -3.31
N LEU A 174 18.55 1.77 -3.10
CA LEU A 174 18.59 0.72 -2.08
C LEU A 174 19.24 -0.59 -2.57
N SER A 175 19.66 -0.67 -3.83
CA SER A 175 20.23 -1.89 -4.40
C SER A 175 21.50 -2.38 -3.68
N ARG A 176 22.35 -1.46 -3.24
CA ARG A 176 23.58 -1.77 -2.47
C ARG A 176 23.29 -2.21 -1.04
N GLU A 177 22.09 -1.89 -0.56
CA GLU A 177 21.59 -2.31 0.75
C GLU A 177 20.83 -3.64 0.67
N PHE A 178 20.78 -4.28 -0.51
CA PHE A 178 20.07 -5.54 -0.73
C PHE A 178 18.59 -5.46 -0.35
N ILE A 179 17.95 -4.30 -0.62
CA ILE A 179 16.52 -4.05 -0.38
C ILE A 179 15.86 -3.83 -1.74
N ARG A 180 14.78 -4.57 -2.00
CA ARG A 180 13.96 -4.41 -3.21
C ARG A 180 12.81 -3.43 -2.95
N VAL A 181 12.39 -2.75 -4.00
CA VAL A 181 11.21 -1.87 -3.99
C VAL A 181 10.33 -2.19 -5.18
N VAL A 182 9.08 -2.54 -4.92
CA VAL A 182 8.08 -2.86 -5.95
C VAL A 182 6.79 -2.10 -5.65
N THR A 183 6.09 -1.68 -6.66
CA THR A 183 4.80 -1.02 -6.52
C THR A 183 3.71 -1.86 -7.17
N ILE A 184 2.58 -2.03 -6.47
CA ILE A 184 1.35 -2.58 -7.05
C ILE A 184 0.43 -1.43 -7.41
N ALA A 185 -0.12 -1.45 -8.62
CA ALA A 185 -1.15 -0.52 -9.08
C ALA A 185 -2.49 -1.28 -9.23
N PRO A 186 -3.30 -1.34 -8.17
CA PRO A 186 -4.58 -2.04 -8.22
C PRO A 186 -5.59 -1.28 -9.09
N GLY A 187 -6.48 -2.04 -9.74
CA GLY A 187 -7.68 -1.55 -10.39
C GLY A 187 -8.84 -1.33 -9.40
N LEU A 188 -10.01 -1.80 -9.76
CA LEU A 188 -11.22 -1.69 -8.94
C LEU A 188 -11.33 -2.90 -8.00
N PHE A 189 -11.15 -2.67 -6.70
CA PHE A 189 -11.19 -3.69 -5.65
C PHE A 189 -12.30 -3.44 -4.64
N LYS A 190 -12.84 -4.52 -4.05
CA LYS A 190 -13.81 -4.46 -2.95
C LYS A 190 -13.12 -3.96 -1.67
N THR A 191 -12.93 -2.65 -1.56
CA THR A 191 -12.38 -1.99 -0.38
C THR A 191 -13.48 -1.21 0.34
N PRO A 192 -13.30 -0.78 1.60
CA PRO A 192 -14.26 0.08 2.28
C PRO A 192 -14.63 1.34 1.49
N LEU A 193 -13.70 1.87 0.68
CA LEU A 193 -13.94 3.03 -0.20
C LEU A 193 -15.02 2.75 -1.25
N LEU A 194 -14.99 1.58 -1.91
CA LEU A 194 -16.01 1.17 -2.89
C LEU A 194 -17.18 0.43 -2.23
N GLY A 195 -16.97 -0.21 -1.09
CA GLY A 195 -18.00 -0.92 -0.33
C GLY A 195 -19.11 -0.01 0.23
N SER A 196 -18.85 1.29 0.32
CA SER A 196 -19.88 2.28 0.66
C SER A 196 -20.88 2.58 -0.48
N LEU A 197 -20.59 2.13 -1.70
CA LEU A 197 -21.48 2.29 -2.85
C LEU A 197 -22.61 1.23 -2.83
N PRO A 198 -23.80 1.54 -3.36
CA PRO A 198 -24.86 0.55 -3.57
C PRO A 198 -24.38 -0.66 -4.39
N GLU A 199 -24.92 -1.85 -4.11
CA GLU A 199 -24.53 -3.09 -4.80
C GLU A 199 -24.61 -2.99 -6.33
N GLU A 200 -25.65 -2.33 -6.85
CA GLU A 200 -25.81 -2.10 -8.30
C GLU A 200 -24.64 -1.28 -8.89
N ALA A 201 -24.17 -0.27 -8.15
CA ALA A 201 -23.03 0.54 -8.56
C ALA A 201 -21.73 -0.30 -8.53
N GLN A 202 -21.54 -1.10 -7.50
CA GLN A 202 -20.40 -2.03 -7.42
C GLN A 202 -20.41 -3.05 -8.57
N ALA A 203 -21.58 -3.63 -8.87
CA ALA A 203 -21.75 -4.56 -9.99
C ALA A 203 -21.50 -3.87 -11.34
N SER A 204 -21.96 -2.61 -11.51
CA SER A 204 -21.71 -1.81 -12.71
C SER A 204 -20.22 -1.54 -12.91
N LEU A 205 -19.51 -1.18 -11.84
CA LEU A 205 -18.04 -0.98 -11.87
C LEU A 205 -17.32 -2.29 -12.21
N GLY A 206 -17.76 -3.40 -11.63
CA GLY A 206 -17.18 -4.72 -11.91
C GLY A 206 -17.30 -5.13 -13.38
N LYS A 207 -18.40 -4.79 -14.04
CA LYS A 207 -18.60 -5.05 -15.48
C LYS A 207 -17.66 -4.26 -16.39
N GLN A 208 -17.04 -3.19 -15.91
CA GLN A 208 -16.03 -2.44 -16.67
C GLN A 208 -14.69 -3.15 -16.72
N VAL A 209 -14.45 -4.13 -15.84
CA VAL A 209 -13.22 -4.95 -15.84
C VAL A 209 -13.34 -5.99 -16.96
N PRO A 210 -12.42 -6.02 -17.93
CA PRO A 210 -12.49 -6.95 -19.06
C PRO A 210 -12.51 -8.42 -18.63
N HIS A 211 -11.58 -8.83 -17.74
CA HIS A 211 -11.54 -10.19 -17.21
C HIS A 211 -10.65 -10.29 -15.95
N PRO A 212 -11.16 -10.88 -14.87
CA PRO A 212 -12.57 -11.32 -14.66
C PRO A 212 -13.50 -10.11 -14.53
N ALA A 213 -14.73 -10.22 -15.06
CA ALA A 213 -15.69 -9.11 -15.09
C ALA A 213 -16.34 -8.89 -13.71
N ARG A 214 -15.54 -8.50 -12.74
CA ARG A 214 -15.90 -8.24 -11.34
C ARG A 214 -14.92 -7.29 -10.69
N LEU A 215 -15.28 -6.76 -9.53
CA LEU A 215 -14.30 -6.12 -8.67
C LEU A 215 -13.26 -7.15 -8.20
N GLY A 216 -12.01 -6.73 -8.06
CA GLY A 216 -10.97 -7.51 -7.43
C GLY A 216 -11.29 -7.78 -5.96
N ASP A 217 -10.91 -8.96 -5.47
CA ASP A 217 -10.95 -9.27 -4.06
C ASP A 217 -9.67 -8.76 -3.39
N PRO A 218 -9.74 -8.09 -2.22
CA PRO A 218 -8.54 -7.67 -1.49
C PRO A 218 -7.51 -8.78 -1.28
N ASP A 219 -7.95 -10.02 -1.16
CA ASP A 219 -7.09 -11.17 -1.02
C ASP A 219 -6.19 -11.42 -2.25
N GLU A 220 -6.65 -11.07 -3.45
CA GLU A 220 -5.84 -11.15 -4.69
C GLU A 220 -4.67 -10.15 -4.66
N TYR A 221 -4.86 -8.98 -4.02
CA TYR A 221 -3.78 -8.04 -3.76
C TYR A 221 -2.78 -8.60 -2.75
N GLY A 222 -3.26 -9.15 -1.63
CA GLY A 222 -2.42 -9.80 -0.63
C GLY A 222 -1.62 -10.97 -1.20
N ALA A 223 -2.22 -11.76 -2.09
CA ALA A 223 -1.54 -12.85 -2.80
C ALA A 223 -0.38 -12.33 -3.67
N LEU A 224 -0.57 -11.23 -4.40
CA LEU A 224 0.51 -10.62 -5.18
C LEU A 224 1.59 -10.03 -4.27
N ALA A 225 1.23 -9.38 -3.16
CA ALA A 225 2.19 -8.87 -2.20
C ALA A 225 3.10 -9.99 -1.64
N VAL A 226 2.52 -11.11 -1.23
CA VAL A 226 3.26 -12.31 -0.82
C VAL A 226 4.17 -12.83 -1.95
N HIS A 227 3.66 -12.93 -3.18
CA HIS A 227 4.47 -13.34 -4.32
C HIS A 227 5.67 -12.41 -4.56
N ILE A 228 5.49 -11.09 -4.43
CA ILE A 228 6.58 -10.11 -4.53
C ILE A 228 7.64 -10.36 -3.45
N VAL A 229 7.23 -10.65 -2.21
CA VAL A 229 8.17 -10.99 -1.13
C VAL A 229 8.99 -12.22 -1.50
N GLU A 230 8.33 -13.28 -1.97
CA GLU A 230 8.96 -14.58 -2.26
C GLU A 230 9.77 -14.60 -3.58
N ASN A 231 9.54 -13.66 -4.49
CA ASN A 231 10.20 -13.62 -5.80
C ASN A 231 11.31 -12.56 -5.85
N PRO A 232 12.59 -12.93 -5.66
CA PRO A 232 13.69 -11.99 -5.55
C PRO A 232 14.01 -11.26 -6.86
N MET A 233 13.48 -11.69 -8.01
CA MET A 233 13.74 -11.03 -9.30
C MET A 233 12.83 -9.81 -9.52
N LEU A 234 11.75 -9.67 -8.75
CA LEU A 234 10.87 -8.50 -8.81
C LEU A 234 11.48 -7.32 -8.05
N ASN A 235 11.97 -6.32 -8.77
CA ASN A 235 12.54 -5.10 -8.21
C ASN A 235 12.39 -3.92 -9.17
N GLY A 236 12.06 -2.74 -8.66
CA GLY A 236 11.98 -1.50 -9.43
C GLY A 236 10.78 -1.39 -10.38
N GLU A 237 9.82 -2.31 -10.31
CA GLU A 237 8.68 -2.41 -11.23
C GLU A 237 7.39 -1.94 -10.58
N THR A 238 6.47 -1.44 -11.42
CA THR A 238 5.08 -1.18 -11.05
C THR A 238 4.18 -2.18 -11.75
N ILE A 239 3.57 -3.07 -10.97
CA ILE A 239 2.72 -4.15 -11.45
C ILE A 239 1.26 -3.72 -11.40
N ARG A 240 0.60 -3.63 -12.56
CA ARG A 240 -0.85 -3.42 -12.63
C ARG A 240 -1.57 -4.71 -12.25
N LEU A 241 -2.46 -4.62 -11.26
CA LEU A 241 -3.34 -5.71 -10.83
C LEU A 241 -4.79 -5.25 -11.04
N ASP A 242 -5.32 -5.39 -12.26
CA ASP A 242 -6.47 -4.62 -12.68
C ASP A 242 -7.45 -5.34 -13.64
N GLY A 243 -7.23 -6.63 -13.94
CA GLY A 243 -8.08 -7.36 -14.89
C GLY A 243 -8.12 -6.74 -16.29
N ALA A 244 -7.05 -6.04 -16.70
CA ALA A 244 -6.89 -5.34 -17.96
C ALA A 244 -7.79 -4.10 -18.13
N ILE A 245 -8.33 -3.54 -17.03
CA ILE A 245 -9.14 -2.31 -17.13
C ILE A 245 -8.27 -1.13 -17.60
N ARG A 246 -8.86 -0.28 -18.41
CA ARG A 246 -8.41 1.08 -18.70
C ARG A 246 -9.57 2.00 -18.34
N MET A 247 -9.33 2.87 -17.36
CA MET A 247 -10.41 3.68 -16.79
C MET A 247 -11.00 4.63 -17.82
N ALA A 248 -12.32 4.59 -17.99
CA ALA A 248 -13.02 5.60 -18.74
C ALA A 248 -12.95 6.97 -18.03
N PRO A 249 -13.16 8.10 -18.72
CA PRO A 249 -13.14 9.44 -18.10
C PRO A 249 -14.17 9.62 -16.96
N ARG A 250 -15.23 8.79 -16.97
CA ARG A 250 -16.33 8.75 -15.97
C ARG A 250 -16.76 7.33 -15.71
#